data_09fb3cea2773b3d29993973984ee2995
#
_entry.id   09fb3cea2773b3d29993973984ee2995
#
_cell.length_a   1.000
_cell.length_b   1.000
_cell.length_c   1.000
_cell.angle_alpha   90.00
_cell.angle_beta   90.00
_cell.angle_gamma   90.00
#
_symmetry.space_group_name_H-M   'P 1'
#
loop_
_entity.id
_entity.type
_entity.pdbx_description
1 polymer ?
#
loop_
_entity_poly.entity_id
_entity_poly.type
_entity_poly.pdbx_seq_one_letter_code
_entity_poly.pdbx_strand_id
1 'polypeptide(L)'
;MKKFVFIVVLLLTFLSSWAASAAQADFDASTTPIFDAHIHYSNDAREAFSPEDAIRRLREAGVKQAMVSSSSDEGTQRLYQADPSFVVPSLRPYRKRGELQTWMHDESVIPYLKERLQMYRYAAIGELHVDGEEANTPVMREVVRLAKQHGLMLHVHSDAQAIKFIFQQDPGARVLWAHAGFEFAETVREHMLLQDNLWADLSFRYDIFPNGTIMPEWKEVLIDHADRFLLGIDTYTPQRWLQVNEVMQWQRELLAVLPADTARQIAYQNGERITRQFDAK
;
A
#
# COMPACT_ATOMS: atom_id res chain seq x y z
N MET A 1 49.55 -25.61 2.43
CA MET A 1 48.55 -24.66 2.90
C MET A 1 47.51 -24.22 1.85
N LYS A 2 47.73 -24.37 0.53
CA LYS A 2 46.75 -23.92 -0.51
C LYS A 2 45.54 -24.85 -0.76
N LYS A 3 45.62 -26.13 -0.35
CA LYS A 3 44.51 -27.09 -0.58
C LYS A 3 43.38 -27.02 0.44
N PHE A 4 43.61 -26.49 1.63
CA PHE A 4 42.57 -26.39 2.71
C PHE A 4 41.60 -25.19 2.48
N VAL A 5 42.07 -24.11 1.85
CA VAL A 5 41.26 -22.92 1.59
C VAL A 5 40.21 -23.19 0.50
N PHE A 6 40.50 -24.03 -0.49
CA PHE A 6 39.57 -24.36 -1.57
C PHE A 6 38.37 -25.22 -1.09
N ILE A 7 38.56 -26.10 -0.10
CA ILE A 7 37.50 -26.96 0.41
C ILE A 7 36.52 -26.16 1.29
N VAL A 8 36.99 -25.17 2.07
CA VAL A 8 36.15 -24.33 2.91
C VAL A 8 35.28 -23.37 2.09
N VAL A 9 35.82 -22.83 0.98
CA VAL A 9 35.04 -21.93 0.08
C VAL A 9 33.97 -22.72 -0.68
N LEU A 10 34.27 -23.96 -1.13
CA LEU A 10 33.23 -24.81 -1.76
C LEU A 10 32.13 -25.24 -0.81
N LEU A 11 32.42 -25.55 0.46
CA LEU A 11 31.45 -25.92 1.47
C LEU A 11 30.55 -24.73 1.86
N LEU A 12 31.07 -23.51 1.94
CA LEU A 12 30.29 -22.30 2.23
C LEU A 12 29.36 -21.93 1.08
N THR A 13 29.76 -22.10 -0.18
CA THR A 13 28.91 -21.84 -1.34
C THR A 13 27.80 -22.90 -1.49
N PHE A 14 28.07 -24.16 -1.14
CA PHE A 14 27.03 -25.20 -1.12
C PHE A 14 26.00 -25.02 0.01
N LEU A 15 26.41 -24.56 1.19
CA LEU A 15 25.51 -24.29 2.29
C LEU A 15 24.62 -23.09 2.02
N SER A 16 25.11 -22.03 1.39
CA SER A 16 24.33 -20.86 1.04
C SER A 16 23.31 -21.16 -0.08
N SER A 17 23.64 -21.98 -1.06
CA SER A 17 22.70 -22.39 -2.11
C SER A 17 21.64 -23.37 -1.59
N TRP A 18 21.95 -24.19 -0.59
CA TRP A 18 20.99 -25.09 0.04
C TRP A 18 20.00 -24.34 0.93
N ALA A 19 20.45 -23.34 1.69
CA ALA A 19 19.58 -22.52 2.54
C ALA A 19 18.61 -21.67 1.68
N ALA A 20 19.08 -21.10 0.56
CA ALA A 20 18.24 -20.37 -0.39
C ALA A 20 17.19 -21.27 -1.06
N SER A 21 17.57 -22.51 -1.41
CA SER A 21 16.65 -23.50 -1.99
C SER A 21 15.61 -23.99 -0.99
N ALA A 22 15.97 -24.17 0.30
CA ALA A 22 15.04 -24.55 1.35
C ALA A 22 14.01 -23.43 1.66
N ALA A 23 14.46 -22.16 1.71
CA ALA A 23 13.58 -21.01 1.92
C ALA A 23 12.56 -20.82 0.79
N GLN A 24 12.93 -21.13 -0.45
CA GLN A 24 12.02 -21.10 -1.60
C GLN A 24 11.01 -22.26 -1.59
N ALA A 25 11.38 -23.42 -1.08
CA ALA A 25 10.51 -24.59 -1.01
C ALA A 25 9.33 -24.42 -0.01
N ASP A 26 9.46 -23.51 0.98
CA ASP A 26 8.45 -23.25 2.01
C ASP A 26 7.51 -22.07 1.67
N PHE A 27 7.67 -21.39 0.52
CA PHE A 27 6.80 -20.29 0.09
C PHE A 27 5.77 -20.76 -0.91
N ASP A 28 4.49 -20.65 -0.54
CA ASP A 28 3.34 -20.90 -1.41
C ASP A 28 2.53 -19.60 -1.56
N ALA A 29 2.65 -18.96 -2.73
CA ALA A 29 1.93 -17.74 -3.04
C ALA A 29 0.41 -17.92 -3.00
N SER A 30 -0.11 -19.14 -3.23
CA SER A 30 -1.55 -19.41 -3.27
C SER A 30 -2.20 -19.35 -1.90
N THR A 31 -1.45 -19.68 -0.83
CA THR A 31 -1.92 -19.73 0.56
C THR A 31 -1.36 -18.62 1.43
N THR A 32 -0.36 -17.86 0.95
CA THR A 32 0.23 -16.75 1.69
C THR A 32 -0.84 -15.71 2.02
N PRO A 33 -0.95 -15.27 3.29
CA PRO A 33 -1.88 -14.21 3.66
C PRO A 33 -1.51 -12.89 2.97
N ILE A 34 -2.51 -12.06 2.67
CA ILE A 34 -2.32 -10.77 2.02
C ILE A 34 -2.74 -9.65 2.96
N PHE A 35 -1.91 -8.62 3.09
CA PHE A 35 -2.30 -7.30 3.56
C PHE A 35 -2.63 -6.44 2.33
N ASP A 36 -3.90 -6.03 2.19
CA ASP A 36 -4.33 -5.17 1.11
C ASP A 36 -4.20 -3.70 1.53
N ALA A 37 -3.33 -2.96 0.88
CA ALA A 37 -3.03 -1.57 1.24
C ALA A 37 -3.99 -0.54 0.60
N HIS A 38 -4.96 -0.99 -0.26
CA HIS A 38 -5.73 -0.07 -1.07
C HIS A 38 -7.17 -0.55 -1.31
N ILE A 39 -8.07 -0.26 -0.38
CA ILE A 39 -9.49 -0.62 -0.46
C ILE A 39 -10.36 0.63 -0.30
N HIS A 40 -11.41 0.71 -1.13
CA HIS A 40 -12.47 1.72 -1.03
C HIS A 40 -13.83 1.07 -0.87
N TYR A 41 -14.56 1.49 0.15
CA TYR A 41 -15.96 1.10 0.37
C TYR A 41 -16.84 2.36 0.37
N SER A 42 -16.84 3.04 -0.79
CA SER A 42 -17.55 4.31 -1.02
C SER A 42 -19.07 4.10 -1.18
N ASN A 43 -19.81 5.18 -1.40
CA ASN A 43 -21.28 5.14 -1.38
C ASN A 43 -21.89 4.12 -2.33
N ASP A 44 -21.38 4.02 -3.57
CA ASP A 44 -21.83 3.07 -4.58
C ASP A 44 -21.54 1.60 -4.21
N ALA A 45 -20.40 1.33 -3.58
CA ALA A 45 -20.10 0.00 -3.06
C ALA A 45 -21.00 -0.37 -1.89
N ARG A 46 -21.34 0.60 -1.00
CA ARG A 46 -22.28 0.41 0.12
C ARG A 46 -23.72 0.12 -0.31
N GLU A 47 -24.12 0.62 -1.47
CA GLU A 47 -25.41 0.30 -2.08
C GLU A 47 -25.45 -1.13 -2.64
N ALA A 48 -24.32 -1.65 -3.09
CA ALA A 48 -24.17 -2.95 -3.74
C ALA A 48 -23.88 -4.10 -2.76
N PHE A 49 -23.15 -3.84 -1.67
CA PHE A 49 -22.66 -4.85 -0.73
C PHE A 49 -22.83 -4.38 0.71
N SER A 50 -23.28 -5.29 1.60
CA SER A 50 -23.23 -5.03 3.05
C SER A 50 -21.76 -5.04 3.53
N PRO A 51 -21.44 -4.46 4.71
CA PRO A 51 -20.08 -4.54 5.28
C PRO A 51 -19.60 -5.97 5.43
N GLU A 52 -20.47 -6.89 5.88
CA GLU A 52 -20.15 -8.31 6.07
C GLU A 52 -19.86 -9.00 4.73
N ASP A 53 -20.63 -8.69 3.68
CA ASP A 53 -20.38 -9.21 2.33
C ASP A 53 -19.05 -8.70 1.75
N ALA A 54 -18.75 -7.43 1.95
CA ALA A 54 -17.50 -6.82 1.50
C ALA A 54 -16.29 -7.48 2.18
N ILE A 55 -16.32 -7.64 3.50
CA ILE A 55 -15.25 -8.30 4.29
C ILE A 55 -15.14 -9.78 3.90
N ARG A 56 -16.25 -10.48 3.75
CA ARG A 56 -16.27 -11.89 3.34
C ARG A 56 -15.59 -12.10 1.99
N ARG A 57 -15.89 -11.25 0.99
CA ARG A 57 -15.25 -11.30 -0.35
C ARG A 57 -13.75 -11.15 -0.28
N LEU A 58 -13.25 -10.18 0.49
CA LEU A 58 -11.82 -9.98 0.68
C LEU A 58 -11.17 -11.18 1.40
N ARG A 59 -11.80 -11.72 2.43
CA ARG A 59 -11.30 -12.90 3.14
C ARG A 59 -11.28 -14.16 2.28
N GLU A 60 -12.30 -14.38 1.46
CA GLU A 60 -12.37 -15.50 0.50
C GLU A 60 -11.25 -15.41 -0.55
N ALA A 61 -10.82 -14.20 -0.91
CA ALA A 61 -9.66 -13.98 -1.77
C ALA A 61 -8.29 -14.10 -1.03
N GLY A 62 -8.32 -14.36 0.28
CA GLY A 62 -7.11 -14.54 1.10
C GLY A 62 -6.53 -13.26 1.68
N VAL A 63 -7.29 -12.16 1.68
CA VAL A 63 -6.90 -10.94 2.40
C VAL A 63 -7.06 -11.19 3.91
N LYS A 64 -5.99 -10.96 4.65
CA LYS A 64 -5.93 -11.08 6.12
C LYS A 64 -6.33 -9.78 6.81
N GLN A 65 -5.88 -8.65 6.27
CA GLN A 65 -6.13 -7.30 6.78
C GLN A 65 -6.12 -6.30 5.62
N ALA A 66 -6.90 -5.24 5.70
CA ALA A 66 -7.02 -4.25 4.64
C ALA A 66 -6.97 -2.81 5.15
N MET A 67 -6.18 -1.94 4.51
CA MET A 67 -6.27 -0.50 4.68
C MET A 67 -7.44 0.02 3.85
N VAL A 68 -8.37 0.70 4.51
CA VAL A 68 -9.62 1.15 3.89
C VAL A 68 -9.76 2.65 3.98
N SER A 69 -10.01 3.30 2.85
CA SER A 69 -10.39 4.71 2.75
C SER A 69 -11.63 4.87 1.87
N SER A 70 -12.61 5.64 2.28
CA SER A 70 -13.90 5.73 1.58
C SER A 70 -14.39 7.17 1.44
N SER A 71 -15.14 7.44 0.38
CA SER A 71 -15.92 8.66 0.19
C SER A 71 -17.43 8.29 0.28
N SER A 72 -18.13 8.69 1.30
CA SER A 72 -17.64 9.37 2.50
C SER A 72 -16.95 8.41 3.48
N ASP A 73 -16.32 8.97 4.53
CA ASP A 73 -15.64 8.20 5.58
C ASP A 73 -16.56 7.21 6.33
N GLU A 74 -17.90 7.40 6.30
CA GLU A 74 -18.85 6.42 6.86
C GLU A 74 -18.65 5.01 6.31
N GLY A 75 -18.19 4.86 5.05
CA GLY A 75 -17.88 3.55 4.48
C GLY A 75 -16.75 2.88 5.24
N THR A 76 -15.67 3.60 5.48
CA THR A 76 -14.52 3.12 6.28
C THR A 76 -14.97 2.74 7.69
N GLN A 77 -15.75 3.60 8.35
CA GLN A 77 -16.21 3.37 9.73
C GLN A 77 -17.17 2.18 9.84
N ARG A 78 -18.05 1.96 8.85
CA ARG A 78 -18.94 0.79 8.82
C ARG A 78 -18.16 -0.52 8.67
N LEU A 79 -17.16 -0.58 7.80
CA LEU A 79 -16.31 -1.77 7.69
C LEU A 79 -15.52 -1.98 8.99
N TYR A 80 -14.97 -0.93 9.57
CA TYR A 80 -14.22 -1.03 10.83
C TYR A 80 -15.10 -1.51 11.99
N GLN A 81 -16.35 -1.03 12.10
CA GLN A 81 -17.31 -1.50 13.12
C GLN A 81 -17.69 -2.96 12.92
N ALA A 82 -17.82 -3.43 11.67
CA ALA A 82 -18.14 -4.82 11.36
C ALA A 82 -16.96 -5.77 11.72
N ASP A 83 -15.73 -5.34 11.50
CA ASP A 83 -14.54 -6.13 11.85
C ASP A 83 -13.31 -5.24 12.14
N PRO A 84 -13.12 -4.80 13.39
CA PRO A 84 -11.97 -3.97 13.77
C PRO A 84 -10.60 -4.68 13.65
N SER A 85 -10.59 -6.01 13.63
CA SER A 85 -9.35 -6.78 13.47
C SER A 85 -8.90 -6.91 12.01
N PHE A 86 -9.83 -6.71 11.10
CA PHE A 86 -9.60 -6.82 9.65
C PHE A 86 -9.28 -5.46 9.01
N VAL A 87 -9.89 -4.38 9.47
CA VAL A 87 -9.84 -3.06 8.84
C VAL A 87 -8.84 -2.15 9.52
N VAL A 88 -7.95 -1.56 8.73
CA VAL A 88 -7.06 -0.46 9.10
C VAL A 88 -7.62 0.84 8.48
N PRO A 89 -8.24 1.74 9.26
CA PRO A 89 -8.89 2.93 8.72
C PRO A 89 -7.90 3.97 8.20
N SER A 90 -8.18 4.52 7.01
CA SER A 90 -7.55 5.70 6.44
C SER A 90 -8.61 6.76 6.13
N LEU A 91 -8.31 8.03 6.42
CA LEU A 91 -9.25 9.14 6.30
C LEU A 91 -9.07 9.88 4.98
N ARG A 92 -10.01 9.75 4.04
CA ARG A 92 -10.02 10.55 2.81
C ARG A 92 -10.39 12.01 3.08
N PRO A 93 -9.77 12.98 2.37
CA PRO A 93 -10.09 14.40 2.51
C PRO A 93 -11.42 14.77 1.85
N TYR A 94 -11.88 14.01 0.85
CA TYR A 94 -13.12 14.30 0.15
C TYR A 94 -14.29 13.53 0.72
N ARG A 95 -15.41 14.27 0.90
CA ARG A 95 -16.66 13.81 1.53
C ARG A 95 -17.58 13.11 0.53
N LYS A 96 -17.36 13.37 -0.78
CA LYS A 96 -18.12 12.82 -1.90
C LYS A 96 -17.23 12.73 -3.16
N ARG A 97 -17.63 11.89 -4.12
CA ARG A 97 -16.87 11.65 -5.36
C ARG A 97 -16.55 12.93 -6.16
N GLY A 98 -17.47 13.91 -6.19
CA GLY A 98 -17.24 15.17 -6.94
C GLY A 98 -16.15 16.08 -6.40
N GLU A 99 -15.58 15.79 -5.23
CA GLU A 99 -14.49 16.58 -4.64
C GLU A 99 -13.09 16.07 -5.02
N LEU A 100 -12.99 14.92 -5.70
CA LEU A 100 -11.72 14.24 -6.01
C LEU A 100 -10.66 15.15 -6.66
N GLN A 101 -11.07 16.06 -7.54
CA GLN A 101 -10.20 16.95 -8.31
C GLN A 101 -10.13 18.37 -7.74
N THR A 102 -10.81 18.66 -6.62
CA THR A 102 -10.96 20.04 -6.13
C THR A 102 -10.69 20.19 -4.64
N TRP A 103 -10.61 19.09 -3.89
CA TRP A 103 -10.46 19.12 -2.44
C TRP A 103 -9.24 19.91 -1.96
N MET A 104 -8.13 19.89 -2.71
CA MET A 104 -6.89 20.58 -2.36
C MET A 104 -6.99 22.11 -2.47
N HIS A 105 -8.08 22.63 -3.01
CA HIS A 105 -8.42 24.06 -3.10
C HIS A 105 -9.60 24.45 -2.21
N ASP A 106 -10.19 23.49 -1.45
CA ASP A 106 -11.34 23.72 -0.58
C ASP A 106 -10.90 23.74 0.90
N GLU A 107 -10.79 24.94 1.48
CA GLU A 107 -10.40 25.12 2.87
C GLU A 107 -11.36 24.43 3.88
N SER A 108 -12.62 24.15 3.49
CA SER A 108 -13.60 23.45 4.33
C SER A 108 -13.25 21.97 4.59
N VAL A 109 -12.28 21.42 3.84
CA VAL A 109 -11.72 20.08 4.07
C VAL A 109 -11.00 20.02 5.42
N ILE A 110 -10.35 21.11 5.84
CA ILE A 110 -9.54 21.11 7.07
C ILE A 110 -10.39 20.95 8.34
N PRO A 111 -11.47 21.73 8.58
CA PRO A 111 -12.35 21.46 9.73
C PRO A 111 -12.97 20.05 9.67
N TYR A 112 -13.33 19.54 8.49
CA TYR A 112 -13.83 18.18 8.35
C TYR A 112 -12.79 17.14 8.82
N LEU A 113 -11.54 17.21 8.34
CA LEU A 113 -10.48 16.29 8.76
C LEU A 113 -10.25 16.37 10.29
N LYS A 114 -10.19 17.59 10.86
CA LYS A 114 -10.01 17.80 12.30
C LYS A 114 -11.16 17.16 13.11
N GLU A 115 -12.39 17.32 12.67
CA GLU A 115 -13.56 16.70 13.31
C GLU A 115 -13.45 15.17 13.29
N ARG A 116 -13.16 14.57 12.12
CA ARG A 116 -13.04 13.11 12.00
C ARG A 116 -11.89 12.56 12.84
N LEU A 117 -10.74 13.23 12.87
CA LEU A 117 -9.57 12.84 13.68
C LEU A 117 -9.82 12.94 15.19
N GLN A 118 -10.78 13.78 15.64
CA GLN A 118 -11.22 13.82 17.04
C GLN A 118 -12.18 12.69 17.37
N MET A 119 -13.02 12.26 16.41
CA MET A 119 -14.08 11.26 16.62
C MET A 119 -13.58 9.83 16.51
N TYR A 120 -12.60 9.57 15.62
CA TYR A 120 -12.18 8.22 15.25
C TYR A 120 -10.66 8.10 15.18
N ARG A 121 -10.18 6.85 15.24
CA ARG A 121 -8.77 6.53 15.05
C ARG A 121 -8.51 6.14 13.60
N TYR A 122 -7.36 6.60 13.08
CA TYR A 122 -6.90 6.28 11.72
C TYR A 122 -5.41 5.92 11.74
N ALA A 123 -4.99 5.12 10.77
CA ALA A 123 -3.57 4.83 10.49
C ALA A 123 -2.97 5.82 9.50
N ALA A 124 -3.82 6.37 8.61
CA ALA A 124 -3.40 7.27 7.53
C ALA A 124 -4.43 8.38 7.25
N ILE A 125 -3.99 9.43 6.56
CA ILE A 125 -4.86 10.34 5.81
C ILE A 125 -4.66 10.01 4.32
N GLY A 126 -5.75 9.74 3.58
CA GLY A 126 -5.73 9.36 2.16
C GLY A 126 -6.73 8.24 1.85
N GLU A 127 -6.83 7.84 0.64
CA GLU A 127 -6.04 8.20 -0.54
C GLU A 127 -6.24 9.68 -0.92
N LEU A 128 -5.13 10.39 -1.16
CA LEU A 128 -5.09 11.79 -1.58
C LEU A 128 -4.79 11.83 -3.09
N HIS A 129 -5.67 12.39 -3.91
CA HIS A 129 -5.38 12.66 -5.32
C HIS A 129 -4.80 14.07 -5.44
N VAL A 130 -3.52 14.19 -5.73
CA VAL A 130 -2.79 15.44 -5.95
C VAL A 130 -1.62 15.21 -6.90
N ASP A 131 -1.41 16.09 -7.85
CA ASP A 131 -0.29 16.01 -8.77
C ASP A 131 0.53 17.33 -8.76
N GLY A 132 1.85 17.20 -8.92
CA GLY A 132 2.77 18.31 -9.04
C GLY A 132 2.54 19.40 -8.01
N GLU A 133 2.29 20.62 -8.46
CA GLU A 133 2.13 21.82 -7.61
C GLU A 133 0.89 21.78 -6.71
N GLU A 134 -0.11 20.94 -6.98
CA GLU A 134 -1.28 20.78 -6.10
C GLU A 134 -0.87 20.25 -4.73
N ALA A 135 0.19 19.46 -4.65
CA ALA A 135 0.77 19.01 -3.39
C ALA A 135 1.36 20.15 -2.54
N ASN A 136 1.48 21.36 -3.09
CA ASN A 136 2.01 22.54 -2.40
C ASN A 136 0.93 23.60 -2.09
N THR A 137 -0.35 23.30 -2.24
CA THR A 137 -1.44 24.19 -1.85
C THR A 137 -1.50 24.41 -0.32
N PRO A 138 -2.11 25.51 0.15
CA PRO A 138 -2.30 25.73 1.60
C PRO A 138 -3.05 24.60 2.30
N VAL A 139 -4.07 24.04 1.62
CA VAL A 139 -4.85 22.90 2.15
C VAL A 139 -3.98 21.65 2.27
N MET A 140 -3.18 21.31 1.26
CA MET A 140 -2.31 20.14 1.32
C MET A 140 -1.22 20.29 2.39
N ARG A 141 -0.63 21.49 2.55
CA ARG A 141 0.32 21.77 3.63
C ARG A 141 -0.30 21.54 5.02
N GLU A 142 -1.55 21.93 5.20
CA GLU A 142 -2.26 21.68 6.47
C GLU A 142 -2.55 20.18 6.65
N VAL A 143 -2.85 19.42 5.59
CA VAL A 143 -3.00 17.96 5.63
C VAL A 143 -1.71 17.28 6.07
N VAL A 144 -0.57 17.66 5.48
CA VAL A 144 0.76 17.16 5.90
C VAL A 144 1.02 17.48 7.38
N ARG A 145 0.70 18.71 7.82
CA ARG A 145 0.83 19.10 9.22
C ARG A 145 -0.06 18.27 10.15
N LEU A 146 -1.31 17.99 9.75
CA LEU A 146 -2.22 17.14 10.53
C LEU A 146 -1.71 15.71 10.62
N ALA A 147 -1.23 15.13 9.50
CA ALA A 147 -0.63 13.80 9.49
C ALA A 147 0.54 13.72 10.49
N LYS A 148 1.47 14.69 10.45
CA LYS A 148 2.58 14.80 11.40
C LYS A 148 2.10 14.90 12.85
N GLN A 149 1.15 15.79 13.13
CA GLN A 149 0.62 16.04 14.48
C GLN A 149 0.01 14.77 15.10
N HIS A 150 -0.67 13.95 14.30
CA HIS A 150 -1.35 12.75 14.75
C HIS A 150 -0.51 11.46 14.57
N GLY A 151 0.71 11.56 14.01
CA GLY A 151 1.59 10.41 13.74
C GLY A 151 1.03 9.48 12.65
N LEU A 152 0.30 10.04 11.69
CA LEU A 152 -0.37 9.30 10.61
C LEU A 152 0.51 9.20 9.36
N MET A 153 0.26 8.18 8.56
CA MET A 153 0.78 8.05 7.20
C MET A 153 -0.04 8.93 6.25
N LEU A 154 0.56 9.34 5.15
CA LEU A 154 -0.14 9.90 3.98
C LEU A 154 -0.21 8.82 2.91
N HIS A 155 -1.42 8.42 2.49
CA HIS A 155 -1.62 7.56 1.33
C HIS A 155 -1.95 8.44 0.13
N VAL A 156 -1.08 8.45 -0.89
CA VAL A 156 -1.05 9.53 -1.91
C VAL A 156 -1.08 8.95 -3.32
N HIS A 157 -2.13 9.25 -4.07
CA HIS A 157 -2.23 9.05 -5.51
C HIS A 157 -1.66 10.27 -6.21
N SER A 158 -0.47 10.17 -6.77
CA SER A 158 0.27 11.32 -7.27
C SER A 158 1.40 10.96 -8.23
N ASP A 159 1.91 11.96 -8.93
CA ASP A 159 3.18 11.91 -9.64
C ASP A 159 4.39 12.02 -8.69
N ALA A 160 5.58 11.82 -9.23
CA ALA A 160 6.84 11.91 -8.49
C ALA A 160 7.14 13.34 -7.97
N GLN A 161 6.64 14.38 -8.62
CA GLN A 161 6.84 15.76 -8.19
C GLN A 161 6.07 16.07 -6.92
N ALA A 162 4.83 15.61 -6.81
CA ALA A 162 4.02 15.77 -5.60
C ALA A 162 4.68 15.09 -4.39
N ILE A 163 5.27 13.90 -4.57
CA ILE A 163 6.04 13.21 -3.51
C ILE A 163 7.19 14.08 -3.01
N LYS A 164 7.95 14.72 -3.92
CA LYS A 164 9.02 15.66 -3.54
C LYS A 164 8.50 16.84 -2.70
N PHE A 165 7.38 17.43 -3.08
CA PHE A 165 6.78 18.54 -2.31
C PHE A 165 6.32 18.11 -0.91
N ILE A 166 5.76 16.91 -0.76
CA ILE A 166 5.36 16.38 0.56
C ILE A 166 6.58 16.25 1.46
N PHE A 167 7.68 15.64 0.99
CA PHE A 167 8.90 15.50 1.79
C PHE A 167 9.65 16.82 2.03
N GLN A 168 9.50 17.82 1.16
CA GLN A 168 10.00 19.18 1.43
C GLN A 168 9.23 19.86 2.57
N GLN A 169 7.93 19.60 2.72
CA GLN A 169 7.10 20.12 3.80
C GLN A 169 7.36 19.40 5.14
N ASP A 170 7.55 18.10 5.10
CA ASP A 170 7.94 17.28 6.25
C ASP A 170 8.91 16.17 5.83
N PRO A 171 10.23 16.34 6.04
CA PRO A 171 11.22 15.30 5.76
C PRO A 171 11.01 13.99 6.53
N GLY A 172 10.25 14.01 7.62
CA GLY A 172 9.88 12.84 8.41
C GLY A 172 8.52 12.26 8.05
N ALA A 173 7.85 12.75 7.01
CA ALA A 173 6.56 12.23 6.57
C ALA A 173 6.64 10.72 6.29
N ARG A 174 5.59 10.00 6.62
CA ARG A 174 5.42 8.59 6.25
C ARG A 174 4.45 8.54 5.07
N VAL A 175 4.91 8.09 3.92
CA VAL A 175 4.15 8.16 2.67
C VAL A 175 3.97 6.76 2.08
N LEU A 176 2.72 6.38 1.81
CA LEU A 176 2.35 5.25 0.95
C LEU A 176 1.96 5.83 -0.42
N TRP A 177 2.77 5.58 -1.42
CA TRP A 177 2.56 6.07 -2.79
C TRP A 177 1.65 5.09 -3.54
N ALA A 178 0.41 5.48 -3.78
CA ALA A 178 -0.55 4.67 -4.50
C ALA A 178 -0.04 4.36 -5.92
N HIS A 179 -0.19 3.09 -6.34
CA HIS A 179 0.22 2.60 -7.67
C HIS A 179 1.71 2.81 -8.01
N ALA A 180 2.57 3.06 -7.02
CA ALA A 180 3.93 3.54 -7.26
C ALA A 180 3.96 4.75 -8.23
N GLY A 181 2.94 5.62 -8.16
CA GLY A 181 2.75 6.80 -8.99
C GLY A 181 2.50 6.54 -10.47
N PHE A 182 2.27 5.30 -10.89
CA PHE A 182 2.33 4.88 -12.30
C PHE A 182 3.68 5.22 -12.97
N GLU A 183 4.71 5.46 -12.18
CA GLU A 183 6.05 5.84 -12.63
C GLU A 183 6.85 4.62 -13.14
N PHE A 184 7.94 4.89 -13.86
CA PHE A 184 8.92 3.87 -14.23
C PHE A 184 9.72 3.38 -13.03
N ALA A 185 10.25 2.16 -13.12
CA ALA A 185 11.03 1.53 -12.06
C ALA A 185 12.20 2.40 -11.56
N GLU A 186 12.90 3.08 -12.47
CA GLU A 186 14.02 3.98 -12.15
C GLU A 186 13.56 5.16 -11.28
N THR A 187 12.46 5.82 -11.64
CA THR A 187 11.89 6.94 -10.87
C THR A 187 11.49 6.50 -9.47
N VAL A 188 10.84 5.32 -9.35
CA VAL A 188 10.46 4.77 -8.05
C VAL A 188 11.69 4.44 -7.21
N ARG A 189 12.71 3.81 -7.80
CA ARG A 189 14.00 3.50 -7.14
C ARG A 189 14.66 4.78 -6.61
N GLU A 190 14.77 5.82 -7.45
CA GLU A 190 15.37 7.10 -7.05
C GLU A 190 14.66 7.70 -5.82
N HIS A 191 13.33 7.71 -5.81
CA HIS A 191 12.56 8.27 -4.69
C HIS A 191 12.70 7.43 -3.43
N MET A 192 12.74 6.09 -3.53
CA MET A 192 12.96 5.20 -2.39
C MET A 192 14.38 5.32 -1.80
N LEU A 193 15.38 5.60 -2.63
CA LEU A 193 16.75 5.87 -2.17
C LEU A 193 16.88 7.21 -1.43
N LEU A 194 16.08 8.21 -1.81
CA LEU A 194 16.10 9.54 -1.20
C LEU A 194 15.25 9.63 0.08
N GLN A 195 14.24 8.75 0.23
CA GLN A 195 13.23 8.87 1.27
C GLN A 195 13.04 7.54 2.02
N ASP A 196 13.56 7.46 3.24
CA ASP A 196 13.48 6.25 4.06
C ASP A 196 12.05 5.88 4.47
N ASN A 197 11.14 6.83 4.51
CA ASN A 197 9.75 6.65 4.91
C ASN A 197 8.76 6.66 3.72
N LEU A 198 9.23 6.26 2.53
CA LEU A 198 8.41 6.09 1.34
C LEU A 198 8.14 4.59 1.10
N TRP A 199 6.88 4.21 1.04
CA TRP A 199 6.38 2.91 0.59
C TRP A 199 5.54 3.11 -0.66
N ALA A 200 5.28 2.04 -1.42
CA ALA A 200 4.40 2.09 -2.59
C ALA A 200 3.49 0.85 -2.65
N ASP A 201 2.24 1.02 -3.07
CA ASP A 201 1.40 -0.11 -3.42
C ASP A 201 1.44 -0.42 -4.92
N LEU A 202 1.10 -1.66 -5.26
CA LEU A 202 1.15 -2.20 -6.62
C LEU A 202 -0.25 -2.39 -7.22
N SER A 203 -1.28 -1.76 -6.67
CA SER A 203 -2.60 -1.80 -7.28
C SER A 203 -2.57 -1.19 -8.69
N PHE A 204 -3.32 -1.79 -9.62
CA PHE A 204 -3.35 -1.40 -11.05
C PHE A 204 -2.02 -1.48 -11.82
N ARG A 205 -0.93 -1.97 -11.25
CA ARG A 205 0.37 -2.07 -11.92
C ARG A 205 0.50 -3.33 -12.78
N TYR A 206 -0.50 -3.60 -13.61
CA TYR A 206 -0.47 -4.72 -14.57
C TYR A 206 0.66 -4.62 -15.59
N ASP A 207 1.15 -3.41 -15.84
CA ASP A 207 2.27 -3.09 -16.72
C ASP A 207 3.59 -3.73 -16.28
N ILE A 208 3.77 -3.98 -14.99
CA ILE A 208 5.03 -4.53 -14.45
C ILE A 208 5.14 -6.06 -14.62
N PHE A 209 4.01 -6.74 -14.86
CA PHE A 209 3.94 -8.20 -14.98
C PHE A 209 3.06 -8.62 -16.18
N PRO A 210 3.40 -8.17 -17.41
CA PRO A 210 2.62 -8.48 -18.60
C PRO A 210 2.71 -9.97 -18.94
N ASN A 211 1.55 -10.59 -19.20
CA ASN A 211 1.47 -11.99 -19.64
C ASN A 211 2.22 -13.00 -18.74
N GLY A 212 2.26 -12.76 -17.44
CA GLY A 212 2.92 -13.65 -16.47
C GLY A 212 4.45 -13.56 -16.46
N THR A 213 5.02 -12.50 -17.01
CA THR A 213 6.47 -12.25 -17.02
C THR A 213 6.77 -10.91 -16.40
N ILE A 214 7.54 -10.92 -15.31
CA ILE A 214 7.94 -9.67 -14.64
C ILE A 214 8.99 -8.93 -15.47
N MET A 215 8.79 -7.61 -15.61
CA MET A 215 9.79 -6.75 -16.26
C MET A 215 11.08 -6.73 -15.44
N PRO A 216 12.27 -6.92 -16.08
CA PRO A 216 13.54 -7.05 -15.36
C PRO A 216 13.83 -5.89 -14.41
N GLU A 217 13.64 -4.65 -14.83
CA GLU A 217 13.85 -3.44 -14.04
C GLU A 217 12.92 -3.37 -12.81
N TRP A 218 11.69 -3.83 -12.93
CA TRP A 218 10.77 -3.93 -11.80
C TRP A 218 11.14 -5.07 -10.86
N LYS A 219 11.60 -6.20 -11.39
CA LYS A 219 12.06 -7.31 -10.56
C LYS A 219 13.22 -6.87 -9.65
N GLU A 220 14.19 -6.13 -10.20
CA GLU A 220 15.31 -5.58 -9.43
C GLU A 220 14.82 -4.63 -8.33
N VAL A 221 13.96 -3.65 -8.67
CA VAL A 221 13.43 -2.69 -7.68
C VAL A 221 12.64 -3.38 -6.58
N LEU A 222 11.80 -4.36 -6.90
CA LEU A 222 11.02 -5.13 -5.93
C LEU A 222 11.90 -5.98 -4.99
N ILE A 223 13.05 -6.46 -5.47
CA ILE A 223 14.00 -7.23 -4.65
C ILE A 223 14.84 -6.28 -3.79
N ASP A 224 15.41 -5.23 -4.38
CA ASP A 224 16.31 -4.29 -3.70
C ASP A 224 15.60 -3.50 -2.59
N HIS A 225 14.29 -3.22 -2.77
CA HIS A 225 13.44 -2.48 -1.83
C HIS A 225 12.26 -3.33 -1.36
N ALA A 226 12.49 -4.63 -1.11
CA ALA A 226 11.43 -5.58 -0.75
C ALA A 226 10.59 -5.12 0.45
N ASP A 227 11.18 -4.37 1.37
CA ASP A 227 10.55 -3.82 2.57
C ASP A 227 9.71 -2.55 2.34
N ARG A 228 9.58 -2.10 1.09
CA ARG A 228 8.92 -0.84 0.72
C ARG A 228 7.67 -1.02 -0.15
N PHE A 229 7.39 -2.22 -0.65
CA PHE A 229 6.24 -2.47 -1.51
C PHE A 229 5.12 -3.20 -0.77
N LEU A 230 3.88 -2.91 -1.19
CA LEU A 230 2.66 -3.55 -0.70
C LEU A 230 1.76 -3.93 -1.89
N LEU A 231 0.85 -4.87 -1.65
CA LEU A 231 -0.22 -5.17 -2.61
C LEU A 231 -1.44 -4.30 -2.34
N GLY A 232 -2.29 -4.13 -3.35
CA GLY A 232 -3.56 -3.43 -3.24
C GLY A 232 -4.52 -3.81 -4.37
N ILE A 233 -5.82 -3.90 -4.08
CA ILE A 233 -6.85 -4.18 -5.11
C ILE A 233 -7.37 -2.89 -5.73
N ASP A 234 -7.53 -1.84 -4.93
CA ASP A 234 -8.18 -0.57 -5.28
C ASP A 234 -9.62 -0.77 -5.77
N THR A 235 -10.52 -0.98 -4.85
CA THR A 235 -11.95 -1.29 -5.10
C THR A 235 -12.79 -0.01 -5.30
N TYR A 236 -12.38 0.89 -6.20
CA TYR A 236 -12.96 2.23 -6.39
C TYR A 236 -14.36 2.24 -7.02
N THR A 237 -14.84 1.10 -7.57
CA THR A 237 -16.20 0.93 -8.11
C THR A 237 -16.82 -0.42 -7.70
N PRO A 238 -18.16 -0.58 -7.75
CA PRO A 238 -18.80 -1.87 -7.49
C PRO A 238 -18.31 -2.99 -8.42
N GLN A 239 -17.99 -2.67 -9.68
CA GLN A 239 -17.45 -3.64 -10.64
C GLN A 239 -16.10 -4.18 -10.18
N ARG A 240 -15.25 -3.33 -9.60
CA ARG A 240 -13.94 -3.74 -9.08
C ARG A 240 -14.08 -4.70 -7.88
N TRP A 241 -15.11 -4.53 -7.07
CA TRP A 241 -15.47 -5.48 -6.00
C TRP A 241 -15.82 -6.88 -6.52
N LEU A 242 -16.38 -6.99 -7.72
CA LEU A 242 -16.66 -8.28 -8.36
C LEU A 242 -15.41 -8.96 -8.92
N GLN A 243 -14.35 -8.20 -9.16
CA GLN A 243 -13.06 -8.66 -9.70
C GLN A 243 -12.01 -8.98 -8.62
N VAL A 244 -12.35 -8.91 -7.34
CA VAL A 244 -11.42 -9.12 -6.22
C VAL A 244 -10.60 -10.41 -6.37
N ASN A 245 -11.24 -11.53 -6.70
CA ASN A 245 -10.56 -12.81 -6.88
C ASN A 245 -9.60 -12.81 -8.09
N GLU A 246 -9.99 -12.19 -9.20
CA GLU A 246 -9.17 -12.09 -10.42
C GLU A 246 -7.92 -11.24 -10.16
N VAL A 247 -8.09 -10.09 -9.51
CA VAL A 247 -6.96 -9.21 -9.14
C VAL A 247 -6.02 -9.90 -8.17
N MET A 248 -6.57 -10.59 -7.17
CA MET A 248 -5.77 -11.32 -6.19
C MET A 248 -5.01 -12.48 -6.84
N GLN A 249 -5.61 -13.17 -7.81
CA GLN A 249 -4.93 -14.22 -8.57
C GLN A 249 -3.71 -13.66 -9.31
N TRP A 250 -3.87 -12.53 -10.00
CA TRP A 250 -2.76 -11.85 -10.67
C TRP A 250 -1.63 -11.46 -9.68
N GLN A 251 -1.99 -10.92 -8.51
CA GLN A 251 -1.01 -10.57 -7.47
C GLN A 251 -0.26 -11.80 -6.94
N ARG A 252 -0.93 -12.92 -6.78
CA ARG A 252 -0.32 -14.19 -6.36
C ARG A 252 0.64 -14.73 -7.42
N GLU A 253 0.32 -14.61 -8.69
CA GLU A 253 1.21 -14.96 -9.80
C GLU A 253 2.47 -14.08 -9.82
N LEU A 254 2.34 -12.77 -9.56
CA LEU A 254 3.48 -11.87 -9.39
C LEU A 254 4.35 -12.29 -8.20
N LEU A 255 3.77 -12.61 -7.05
CA LEU A 255 4.51 -13.07 -5.87
C LEU A 255 5.26 -14.38 -6.14
N ALA A 256 4.69 -15.30 -6.92
CA ALA A 256 5.27 -16.61 -7.20
C ALA A 256 6.58 -16.55 -8.01
N VAL A 257 6.84 -15.45 -8.74
CA VAL A 257 8.06 -15.26 -9.53
C VAL A 257 9.15 -14.46 -8.79
N LEU A 258 8.87 -14.02 -7.56
CA LEU A 258 9.81 -13.31 -6.69
C LEU A 258 10.50 -14.28 -5.71
N PRO A 259 11.69 -13.92 -5.17
CA PRO A 259 12.27 -14.64 -4.04
C PRO A 259 11.30 -14.73 -2.86
N ALA A 260 11.25 -15.86 -2.18
CA ALA A 260 10.28 -16.13 -1.11
C ALA A 260 10.21 -15.04 -0.03
N ASP A 261 11.36 -14.53 0.42
CA ASP A 261 11.41 -13.48 1.46
C ASP A 261 10.90 -12.14 0.94
N THR A 262 11.25 -11.76 -0.32
CA THR A 262 10.69 -10.60 -1.00
C THR A 262 9.16 -10.71 -1.09
N ALA A 263 8.67 -11.87 -1.54
CA ALA A 263 7.25 -12.11 -1.70
C ALA A 263 6.50 -12.02 -0.36
N ARG A 264 7.01 -12.59 0.74
CA ARG A 264 6.41 -12.48 2.07
C ARG A 264 6.35 -11.04 2.58
N GLN A 265 7.43 -10.26 2.37
CA GLN A 265 7.48 -8.86 2.76
C GLN A 265 6.38 -8.06 2.03
N ILE A 266 6.30 -8.19 0.71
CA ILE A 266 5.33 -7.49 -0.14
C ILE A 266 3.90 -7.95 0.15
N ALA A 267 3.69 -9.26 0.35
CA ALA A 267 2.38 -9.83 0.57
C ALA A 267 1.70 -9.31 1.85
N TYR A 268 2.41 -9.25 2.97
CA TYR A 268 1.77 -8.88 4.24
C TYR A 268 2.69 -8.25 5.29
N GLN A 269 3.98 -8.63 5.37
CA GLN A 269 4.84 -8.19 6.48
C GLN A 269 5.04 -6.68 6.50
N ASN A 270 5.16 -6.04 5.33
CA ASN A 270 5.28 -4.60 5.24
C ASN A 270 4.02 -3.90 5.75
N GLY A 271 2.84 -4.35 5.32
CA GLY A 271 1.57 -3.80 5.77
C GLY A 271 1.41 -3.88 7.28
N GLU A 272 1.63 -5.06 7.87
CA GLU A 272 1.60 -5.25 9.32
C GLU A 272 2.63 -4.36 10.06
N ARG A 273 3.82 -4.19 9.49
CA ARG A 273 4.87 -3.36 10.08
C ARG A 273 4.52 -1.88 10.08
N ILE A 274 4.06 -1.33 8.95
CA ILE A 274 3.77 0.11 8.83
C ILE A 274 2.50 0.52 9.56
N THR A 275 1.57 -0.40 9.81
CA THR A 275 0.31 -0.14 10.54
C THR A 275 0.38 -0.50 12.03
N ARG A 276 1.45 -1.13 12.51
CA ARG A 276 1.60 -1.59 13.91
C ARG A 276 1.30 -0.53 14.95
N GLN A 277 1.59 0.74 14.68
CA GLN A 277 1.29 1.84 15.61
C GLN A 277 -0.21 2.09 15.79
N PHE A 278 -1.02 1.72 14.80
CA PHE A 278 -2.48 1.75 14.91
C PHE A 278 -2.98 0.66 15.86
N ASP A 279 -2.44 -0.55 15.78
CA ASP A 279 -2.86 -1.70 16.59
C ASP A 279 -2.43 -1.56 18.06
N ALA A 280 -1.34 -0.84 18.33
CA ALA A 280 -0.73 -0.72 19.66
C ALA A 280 -1.42 0.28 20.62
N LYS A 281 -2.45 0.99 20.18
CA LYS A 281 -3.21 1.98 20.95
C LYS A 281 -4.65 1.53 21.15
#